data_94c845c8cc62371217ca7c527999cb78
#
_entry.id   94c845c8cc62371217ca7c527999cb78
#
_cell.length_a   1.000
_cell.length_b   1.000
_cell.length_c   1.000
_cell.angle_alpha   90.00
_cell.angle_beta   90.00
_cell.angle_gamma   90.00
#
_symmetry.space_group_name_H-M   'P 1'
#
loop_
_entity.id
_entity.type
_entity.pdbx_description
1 polymer ?
#
loop_
_entity_poly.entity_id
_entity_poly.type
_entity_poly.pdbx_seq_one_letter_code
_entity_poly.pdbx_strand_id
1 'polypeptide(L)'
;MFFICSSLKEINLSSFNTENVISMSLMFFACKSLKELNLSNFKTDKLTGMEEMFYGCSSLKELNLSNFNTNNVTSMHSAFYECTNLKNLNISNFNTENVTDMSDLFLKCNSL
;
A
#
# COMPACT_ATOMS: atom_id res chain seq x y z
N MET A 1 1.34 11.34 -4.25
CA MET A 1 2.28 11.91 -3.30
C MET A 1 3.72 11.50 -3.55
N PHE A 2 4.11 10.22 -3.45
CA PHE A 2 5.43 9.74 -3.89
C PHE A 2 5.36 9.06 -5.26
N PHE A 3 4.51 9.56 -6.11
CA PHE A 3 4.20 9.01 -7.43
C PHE A 3 5.45 8.98 -8.33
N ILE A 4 5.79 7.79 -8.84
CA ILE A 4 6.94 7.54 -9.73
C ILE A 4 8.28 7.99 -9.10
N CYS A 5 8.47 7.85 -7.79
CA CYS A 5 9.77 8.07 -7.16
C CYS A 5 10.70 6.86 -7.37
N SER A 6 11.03 6.56 -8.63
CA SER A 6 11.72 5.33 -9.03
C SER A 6 13.12 5.15 -8.44
N SER A 7 13.77 6.24 -8.04
CA SER A 7 15.11 6.23 -7.43
C SER A 7 15.10 6.25 -5.90
N LEU A 8 13.92 6.43 -5.28
CA LEU A 8 13.77 6.51 -3.83
C LEU A 8 14.00 5.13 -3.22
N LYS A 9 15.05 4.99 -2.40
CA LYS A 9 15.41 3.71 -1.75
C LYS A 9 14.81 3.55 -0.36
N GLU A 10 14.65 4.64 0.34
CA GLU A 10 14.11 4.71 1.70
C GLU A 10 13.37 6.03 1.89
N ILE A 11 12.44 6.06 2.83
CA ILE A 11 11.66 7.25 3.16
C ILE A 11 11.32 7.26 4.64
N ASN A 12 11.49 8.41 5.29
CA ASN A 12 11.05 8.62 6.65
C ASN A 12 9.69 9.31 6.68
N LEU A 13 8.68 8.58 7.14
CA LEU A 13 7.30 9.04 7.25
C LEU A 13 6.85 9.25 8.69
N SER A 14 7.77 9.21 9.66
CA SER A 14 7.44 9.23 11.10
C SER A 14 6.71 10.49 11.55
N SER A 15 6.90 11.61 10.85
CA SER A 15 6.23 12.89 11.13
C SER A 15 4.89 13.06 10.40
N PHE A 16 4.49 12.11 9.57
CA PHE A 16 3.25 12.23 8.79
C PHE A 16 2.04 12.03 9.68
N ASN A 17 1.11 12.98 9.63
CA ASN A 17 -0.21 12.85 10.22
C ASN A 17 -1.21 12.49 9.11
N THR A 18 -1.77 11.29 9.19
CA THR A 18 -2.73 10.76 8.21
C THR A 18 -4.15 10.64 8.75
N GLU A 19 -4.43 11.18 9.94
CA GLU A 19 -5.71 11.04 10.64
C GLU A 19 -6.92 11.50 9.83
N ASN A 20 -6.73 12.46 8.92
CA ASN A 20 -7.79 12.99 8.06
C ASN A 20 -7.68 12.57 6.60
N VAL A 21 -6.78 11.64 6.28
CA VAL A 21 -6.62 11.18 4.90
C VAL A 21 -7.76 10.25 4.51
N ILE A 22 -8.42 10.56 3.41
CA ILE A 22 -9.55 9.80 2.87
C ILE A 22 -9.10 8.84 1.78
N SER A 23 -8.10 9.20 0.99
CA SER A 23 -7.55 8.33 -0.06
C SER A 23 -6.03 8.31 -0.01
N MET A 24 -5.47 7.12 -0.14
CA MET A 24 -4.02 6.87 -0.31
C MET A 24 -3.72 6.25 -1.67
N SER A 25 -4.66 6.36 -2.62
CA SER A 25 -4.48 5.85 -3.97
C SER A 25 -3.23 6.45 -4.61
N LEU A 26 -2.45 5.60 -5.30
CA LEU A 26 -1.20 5.97 -5.99
C LEU A 26 -0.10 6.52 -5.06
N MET A 27 -0.21 6.41 -3.73
CA MET A 27 0.71 7.08 -2.80
C MET A 27 2.18 6.69 -3.04
N PHE A 28 2.45 5.43 -3.30
CA PHE A 28 3.79 4.89 -3.58
C PHE A 28 3.89 4.27 -4.98
N PHE A 29 3.03 4.71 -5.91
CA PHE A 29 3.00 4.18 -7.27
C PHE A 29 4.37 4.22 -7.94
N ALA A 30 4.83 3.08 -8.45
CA ALA A 30 6.09 2.88 -9.16
C ALA A 30 7.34 3.34 -8.38
N CYS A 31 7.32 3.27 -7.04
CA CYS A 31 8.51 3.47 -6.22
C CYS A 31 9.42 2.21 -6.30
N LYS A 32 9.98 1.96 -7.49
CA LYS A 32 10.65 0.69 -7.85
C LYS A 32 11.88 0.37 -7.01
N SER A 33 12.59 1.37 -6.49
CA SER A 33 13.81 1.19 -5.70
C SER A 33 13.56 1.13 -4.19
N LEU A 34 12.32 1.33 -3.73
CA LEU A 34 11.97 1.36 -2.33
C LEU A 34 12.10 -0.05 -1.73
N LYS A 35 13.01 -0.20 -0.76
CA LYS A 35 13.34 -1.50 -0.16
C LYS A 35 12.58 -1.77 1.12
N GLU A 36 12.34 -0.73 1.89
CA GLU A 36 11.71 -0.75 3.19
C GLU A 36 10.70 0.37 3.29
N LEU A 37 9.59 0.11 3.97
CA LEU A 37 8.53 1.08 4.16
C LEU A 37 7.86 0.86 5.53
N ASN A 38 8.00 1.84 6.42
CA ASN A 38 7.38 1.82 7.72
C ASN A 38 6.15 2.73 7.74
N LEU A 39 4.98 2.13 7.89
CA LEU A 39 3.68 2.81 7.95
C LEU A 39 3.00 2.64 9.32
N SER A 40 3.74 2.26 10.36
CA SER A 40 3.17 1.92 11.67
C SER A 40 2.47 3.11 12.37
N ASN A 41 2.84 4.34 12.00
CA ASN A 41 2.21 5.56 12.52
C ASN A 41 0.99 6.03 11.71
N PHE A 42 0.67 5.36 10.60
CA PHE A 42 -0.46 5.77 9.77
C PHE A 42 -1.79 5.46 10.46
N LYS A 43 -2.67 6.47 10.47
CA LYS A 43 -4.07 6.38 10.88
C LYS A 43 -4.92 6.31 9.61
N THR A 44 -5.75 5.30 9.50
CA THR A 44 -6.50 5.02 8.28
C THR A 44 -8.01 4.86 8.52
N ASP A 45 -8.52 5.37 9.64
CA ASP A 45 -9.93 5.23 10.02
C ASP A 45 -10.91 5.88 9.02
N LYS A 46 -10.43 6.87 8.25
CA LYS A 46 -11.23 7.56 7.23
C LYS A 46 -10.92 7.10 5.80
N LEU A 47 -10.05 6.09 5.64
CA LEU A 47 -9.59 5.65 4.33
C LEU A 47 -10.70 4.96 3.57
N THR A 48 -10.93 5.39 2.32
CA THR A 48 -11.94 4.83 1.41
C THR A 48 -11.34 4.26 0.14
N GLY A 49 -10.14 4.66 -0.26
CA GLY A 49 -9.47 4.20 -1.48
C GLY A 49 -8.00 3.85 -1.26
N MET A 50 -7.58 2.71 -1.84
CA MET A 50 -6.20 2.22 -1.82
C MET A 50 -5.74 1.79 -3.22
N GLU A 51 -6.42 2.26 -4.27
CA GLU A 51 -6.11 1.86 -5.63
C GLU A 51 -4.65 2.16 -5.98
N GLU A 52 -3.96 1.17 -6.51
CA GLU A 52 -2.58 1.28 -6.98
C GLU A 52 -1.59 1.83 -5.94
N MET A 53 -1.92 1.75 -4.64
CA MET A 53 -1.13 2.38 -3.57
C MET A 53 0.34 1.94 -3.58
N PHE A 54 0.61 0.67 -3.85
CA PHE A 54 1.96 0.09 -3.91
C PHE A 54 2.28 -0.49 -5.31
N TYR A 55 1.52 -0.11 -6.34
CA TYR A 55 1.74 -0.59 -7.70
C TYR A 55 3.22 -0.44 -8.10
N GLY A 56 3.84 -1.52 -8.55
CA GLY A 56 5.22 -1.50 -9.05
C GLY A 56 6.30 -1.23 -8.00
N CYS A 57 6.01 -1.41 -6.70
CA CYS A 57 7.04 -1.37 -5.64
C CYS A 57 7.91 -2.65 -5.70
N SER A 58 8.62 -2.84 -6.80
CA SER A 58 9.27 -4.11 -7.16
C SER A 58 10.46 -4.50 -6.28
N SER A 59 11.06 -3.57 -5.53
CA SER A 59 12.16 -3.86 -4.60
C SER A 59 11.71 -4.13 -3.17
N LEU A 60 10.43 -3.88 -2.85
CA LEU A 60 9.90 -4.06 -1.51
C LEU A 60 9.80 -5.55 -1.17
N LYS A 61 10.39 -5.96 -0.04
CA LYS A 61 10.44 -7.37 0.37
C LYS A 61 9.40 -7.70 1.43
N GLU A 62 9.13 -6.76 2.30
CA GLU A 62 8.23 -6.91 3.43
C GLU A 62 7.35 -5.68 3.56
N LEU A 63 6.09 -5.87 3.94
CA LEU A 63 5.15 -4.79 4.18
C LEU A 63 4.17 -5.20 5.29
N ASN A 64 4.15 -4.41 6.35
CA ASN A 64 3.22 -4.61 7.46
C ASN A 64 2.14 -3.53 7.45
N LEU A 65 0.91 -3.94 7.21
CA LEU A 65 -0.29 -3.10 7.20
C LEU A 65 -1.30 -3.54 8.27
N SER A 66 -0.84 -4.25 9.32
CA SER A 66 -1.73 -4.75 10.39
C SER A 66 -2.42 -3.64 11.17
N ASN A 67 -1.90 -2.41 11.13
CA ASN A 67 -2.52 -1.23 11.74
C ASN A 67 -3.54 -0.54 10.83
N PHE A 68 -3.68 -0.97 9.56
CA PHE A 68 -4.63 -0.35 8.65
C PHE A 68 -6.06 -0.77 8.97
N ASN A 69 -6.92 0.22 9.20
CA ASN A 69 -8.37 0.06 9.24
C ASN A 69 -8.92 0.22 7.82
N THR A 70 -9.42 -0.85 7.24
CA THR A 70 -9.97 -0.88 5.88
C THR A 70 -11.50 -0.97 5.86
N ASN A 71 -12.18 -0.76 6.99
CA ASN A 71 -13.63 -0.90 7.08
C ASN A 71 -14.42 -0.03 6.09
N ASN A 72 -13.86 1.12 5.70
CA ASN A 72 -14.49 2.05 4.78
C ASN A 72 -13.92 1.98 3.35
N VAL A 73 -12.96 1.08 3.10
CA VAL A 73 -12.32 0.97 1.78
C VAL A 73 -13.28 0.29 0.81
N THR A 74 -13.48 0.93 -0.34
CA THR A 74 -14.37 0.44 -1.40
C THR A 74 -13.63 -0.10 -2.61
N SER A 75 -12.38 0.30 -2.81
CA SER A 75 -11.54 -0.21 -3.90
C SER A 75 -10.10 -0.43 -3.45
N MET A 76 -9.57 -1.59 -3.86
CA MET A 76 -8.17 -2.00 -3.70
C MET A 76 -7.59 -2.42 -5.08
N HIS A 77 -8.18 -1.93 -6.19
CA HIS A 77 -7.73 -2.26 -7.53
C HIS A 77 -6.22 -2.10 -7.65
N SER A 78 -5.53 -3.14 -8.11
CA SER A 78 -4.08 -3.15 -8.37
C SER A 78 -3.20 -2.67 -7.20
N ALA A 79 -3.69 -2.70 -5.95
CA ALA A 79 -2.97 -2.08 -4.82
C ALA A 79 -1.56 -2.64 -4.62
N PHE A 80 -1.32 -3.91 -4.94
CA PHE A 80 0.00 -4.57 -4.85
C PHE A 80 0.48 -5.09 -6.22
N TYR A 81 -0.12 -4.63 -7.32
CA TYR A 81 0.27 -5.07 -8.65
C TYR A 81 1.78 -4.91 -8.87
N GLU A 82 2.44 -5.93 -9.43
CA GLU A 82 3.87 -5.92 -9.76
C GLU A 82 4.83 -5.68 -8.57
N CYS A 83 4.40 -6.01 -7.35
CA CYS A 83 5.29 -6.10 -6.18
C CYS A 83 6.09 -7.42 -6.25
N THR A 84 6.98 -7.52 -7.23
CA THR A 84 7.60 -8.79 -7.66
C THR A 84 8.48 -9.46 -6.61
N ASN A 85 9.09 -8.70 -5.69
CA ASN A 85 9.94 -9.22 -4.63
C ASN A 85 9.27 -9.28 -3.25
N LEU A 86 7.99 -8.91 -3.15
CA LEU A 86 7.27 -8.92 -1.87
C LEU A 86 7.06 -10.37 -1.41
N LYS A 87 7.72 -10.74 -0.29
CA LYS A 87 7.67 -12.08 0.30
C LYS A 87 6.76 -12.16 1.51
N ASN A 88 6.74 -11.10 2.30
CA ASN A 88 6.00 -11.02 3.56
C ASN A 88 5.05 -9.82 3.52
N LEU A 89 3.76 -10.10 3.47
CA LEU A 89 2.71 -9.08 3.52
C LEU A 89 1.77 -9.39 4.69
N ASN A 90 1.70 -8.47 5.66
CA ASN A 90 0.77 -8.58 6.77
C ASN A 90 -0.44 -7.68 6.55
N ILE A 91 -1.55 -8.29 6.17
CA ILE A 91 -2.88 -7.68 5.99
C ILE A 91 -3.90 -8.35 6.92
N SER A 92 -3.47 -8.81 8.09
CA SER A 92 -4.29 -9.60 9.02
C SER A 92 -5.55 -8.89 9.50
N ASN A 93 -5.56 -7.56 9.50
CA ASN A 93 -6.69 -6.75 9.93
C ASN A 93 -7.55 -6.21 8.79
N PHE A 94 -7.27 -6.61 7.54
CA PHE A 94 -8.08 -6.13 6.42
C PHE A 94 -9.52 -6.65 6.50
N ASN A 95 -10.45 -5.72 6.47
CA ASN A 95 -11.86 -5.99 6.24
C ASN A 95 -12.20 -5.61 4.79
N THR A 96 -12.73 -6.57 4.05
CA THR A 96 -13.09 -6.40 2.64
C THR A 96 -14.59 -6.36 2.39
N GLU A 97 -15.40 -6.26 3.45
CA GLU A 97 -16.87 -6.31 3.36
C GLU A 97 -17.44 -5.23 2.43
N ASN A 98 -16.84 -4.04 2.43
CA ASN A 98 -17.27 -2.92 1.61
C ASN A 98 -16.47 -2.78 0.29
N VAL A 99 -15.50 -3.67 0.03
CA VAL A 99 -14.67 -3.60 -1.17
C VAL A 99 -15.42 -4.15 -2.37
N THR A 100 -15.61 -3.32 -3.38
CA THR A 100 -16.32 -3.67 -4.63
C THR A 100 -15.37 -3.95 -5.79
N ASP A 101 -14.11 -3.52 -5.70
CA ASP A 101 -13.10 -3.76 -6.72
C ASP A 101 -11.77 -4.20 -6.09
N MET A 102 -11.38 -5.45 -6.36
CA MET A 102 -10.08 -6.05 -6.00
C MET A 102 -9.38 -6.59 -7.25
N SER A 103 -9.75 -6.11 -8.45
CA SER A 103 -9.13 -6.58 -9.68
C SER A 103 -7.62 -6.33 -9.66
N ASP A 104 -6.87 -7.30 -10.14
CA ASP A 104 -5.41 -7.28 -10.26
C ASP A 104 -4.64 -7.04 -8.93
N LEU A 105 -5.31 -7.22 -7.77
CA LEU A 105 -4.78 -6.87 -6.44
C LEU A 105 -3.36 -7.40 -6.20
N PHE A 106 -3.09 -8.65 -6.58
CA PHE A 106 -1.79 -9.32 -6.40
C PHE A 106 -1.18 -9.78 -7.74
N LEU A 107 -1.63 -9.23 -8.87
CA LEU A 107 -1.12 -9.66 -10.16
C LEU A 107 0.38 -9.36 -10.26
N LYS A 108 1.18 -10.35 -10.70
CA LYS A 108 2.65 -10.32 -10.75
C LYS A 108 3.37 -10.20 -9.39
N CYS A 109 2.71 -10.51 -8.27
CA CYS A 109 3.38 -10.69 -6.98
C CYS A 109 4.05 -12.07 -6.92
N ASN A 110 5.11 -12.28 -7.71
CA ASN A 110 5.68 -13.61 -7.97
C ASN A 110 6.38 -14.25 -6.75
N SER A 111 6.71 -13.46 -5.73
CA SER A 111 7.40 -13.92 -4.52
C SER A 111 6.48 -14.13 -3.31
N LEU A 112 5.21 -13.73 -3.44
CA LEU A 112 4.25 -13.78 -2.35
C LEU A 112 3.63 -15.18 -2.18
#